data_57a71f15c65623abac8a8cd0bae76173
#
_entry.id   57a71f15c65623abac8a8cd0bae76173
#
_cell.length_a   1.000
_cell.length_b   1.000
_cell.length_c   1.000
_cell.angle_alpha   90.00
_cell.angle_beta   90.00
_cell.angle_gamma   90.00
#
_symmetry.space_group_name_H-M   'P 1'
#
loop_
_entity.id
_entity.type
_entity.pdbx_description
1 polymer ?
#
loop_
_entity_poly.entity_id
_entity_poly.type
_entity_poly.pdbx_seq_one_letter_code
_entity_poly.pdbx_strand_id
1 'polypeptide(L)'
;GRGSLTEIEAKQVFTLYGLPVTTTVLAHSEDEAAALANKVGYPVVMKIVSPEILHKSDAGGVKVNIKDEAAVRDAYRTILANAKAYNASANIHGVAVQEMAPWGTEVILGSVNDATFGPTMMFGLGGIFVEVLKDVTFRVAPVSES
;
A
#
# COMPACT_ATOMS: atom_id res chain seq x y z
N GLY A 1 17.21 13.72 -4.96
CA GLY A 1 16.84 12.48 -4.29
C GLY A 1 15.32 12.41 -4.19
N ARG A 2 14.75 11.20 -4.03
CA ARG A 2 13.31 11.02 -3.79
C ARG A 2 12.95 11.52 -2.39
N GLY A 3 11.80 12.18 -2.27
CA GLY A 3 11.25 12.67 -1.00
C GLY A 3 10.40 11.65 -0.24
N SER A 4 10.12 10.46 -0.83
CA SER A 4 9.26 9.43 -0.24
C SER A 4 9.71 8.02 -0.60
N LEU A 5 9.40 7.07 0.26
CA LEU A 5 9.57 5.64 0.02
C LEU A 5 8.35 5.07 -0.71
N THR A 6 8.57 4.01 -1.49
CA THR A 6 7.47 3.17 -1.98
C THR A 6 6.88 2.35 -0.82
N GLU A 7 5.65 1.80 -1.01
CA GLU A 7 5.03 0.93 0.01
C GLU A 7 5.92 -0.27 0.38
N ILE A 8 6.60 -0.86 -0.60
CA ILE A 8 7.49 -2.01 -0.37
C ILE A 8 8.69 -1.60 0.48
N GLU A 9 9.34 -0.49 0.15
CA GLU A 9 10.48 0.04 0.92
C GLU A 9 10.07 0.41 2.35
N ALA A 10 8.91 1.06 2.52
CA ALA A 10 8.37 1.39 3.84
C ALA A 10 8.11 0.13 4.68
N LYS A 11 7.53 -0.93 4.08
CA LYS A 11 7.33 -2.21 4.77
C LYS A 11 8.63 -2.87 5.19
N GLN A 12 9.69 -2.78 4.38
CA GLN A 12 11.02 -3.27 4.77
C GLN A 12 11.53 -2.55 6.03
N VAL A 13 11.37 -1.23 6.08
CA VAL A 13 11.72 -0.45 7.28
C VAL A 13 10.90 -0.89 8.48
N PHE A 14 9.58 -1.03 8.34
CA PHE A 14 8.70 -1.47 9.43
C PHE A 14 9.08 -2.86 9.96
N THR A 15 9.43 -3.78 9.07
CA THR A 15 9.92 -5.11 9.46
C THR A 15 11.18 -5.04 10.33
N LEU A 16 12.12 -4.14 10.00
CA LEU A 16 13.34 -3.94 10.79
C LEU A 16 13.04 -3.44 12.22
N TYR A 17 11.93 -2.71 12.39
CA TYR A 17 11.44 -2.27 13.70
C TYR A 17 10.49 -3.26 14.39
N GLY A 18 10.34 -4.47 13.83
CA GLY A 18 9.50 -5.53 14.42
C GLY A 18 8.00 -5.31 14.26
N LEU A 19 7.57 -4.37 13.41
CA LEU A 19 6.15 -4.17 13.13
C LEU A 19 5.64 -5.28 12.21
N PRO A 20 4.49 -5.89 12.49
CA PRO A 20 3.88 -6.86 11.59
C PRO A 20 3.41 -6.15 10.31
N VAL A 21 3.84 -6.68 9.17
CA VAL A 21 3.46 -6.18 7.85
C VAL A 21 2.96 -7.33 6.98
N THR A 22 2.02 -7.04 6.09
CA THR A 22 1.59 -8.03 5.10
C THR A 22 2.71 -8.34 4.12
N THR A 23 2.87 -9.61 3.76
CA THR A 23 3.82 -10.05 2.73
C THR A 23 3.51 -9.33 1.42
N THR A 24 4.50 -8.63 0.88
CA THR A 24 4.34 -7.87 -0.35
C THR A 24 5.58 -8.06 -1.21
N VAL A 25 5.40 -8.52 -2.43
CA VAL A 25 6.49 -8.77 -3.40
C VAL A 25 6.19 -8.09 -4.72
N LEU A 26 7.24 -7.60 -5.39
CA LEU A 26 7.13 -6.93 -6.66
C LEU A 26 7.25 -7.95 -7.80
N ALA A 27 6.33 -7.89 -8.76
CA ALA A 27 6.34 -8.65 -10.00
C ALA A 27 6.63 -7.71 -11.17
N HIS A 28 7.53 -8.14 -12.06
CA HIS A 28 7.90 -7.40 -13.26
C HIS A 28 7.27 -7.97 -14.53
N SER A 29 6.61 -9.13 -14.43
CA SER A 29 5.89 -9.79 -15.51
C SER A 29 4.63 -10.48 -15.02
N GLU A 30 3.75 -10.83 -15.95
CA GLU A 30 2.52 -11.57 -15.69
C GLU A 30 2.82 -12.97 -15.11
N ASP A 31 3.82 -13.67 -15.64
CA ASP A 31 4.23 -14.98 -15.16
C ASP A 31 4.83 -14.91 -13.75
N GLU A 32 5.63 -13.89 -13.50
CA GLU A 32 6.19 -13.64 -12.16
C GLU A 32 5.09 -13.33 -11.15
N ALA A 33 4.09 -12.52 -11.52
CA ALA A 33 2.95 -12.22 -10.66
C ALA A 33 2.17 -13.48 -10.29
N ALA A 34 1.92 -14.38 -11.26
CA ALA A 34 1.27 -15.65 -11.03
C ALA A 34 2.07 -16.56 -10.08
N ALA A 35 3.38 -16.70 -10.33
CA ALA A 35 4.26 -17.50 -9.48
C ALA A 35 4.33 -16.96 -8.04
N LEU A 36 4.41 -15.63 -7.87
CA LEU A 36 4.42 -14.96 -6.57
C LEU A 36 3.08 -15.11 -5.84
N ALA A 37 1.95 -14.98 -6.53
CA ALA A 37 0.63 -15.19 -5.94
C ALA A 37 0.45 -16.62 -5.41
N ASN A 38 0.91 -17.62 -6.17
CA ASN A 38 0.91 -19.02 -5.74
C ASN A 38 1.76 -19.24 -4.48
N LYS A 39 2.86 -18.49 -4.34
CA LYS A 39 3.75 -18.57 -3.17
C LYS A 39 3.20 -17.81 -1.96
N VAL A 40 2.60 -16.65 -2.17
CA VAL A 40 1.99 -15.81 -1.11
C VAL A 40 0.75 -16.48 -0.54
N GLY A 41 -0.04 -17.15 -1.37
CA GLY A 41 -1.31 -17.77 -1.04
C GLY A 41 -2.51 -16.86 -1.34
N TYR A 42 -3.59 -17.49 -1.81
CA TYR A 42 -4.82 -16.77 -2.16
C TYR A 42 -5.76 -16.58 -0.95
N PRO A 43 -6.59 -15.53 -0.94
CA PRO A 43 -6.68 -14.46 -1.95
C PRO A 43 -5.54 -13.46 -1.83
N VAL A 44 -5.19 -12.81 -2.95
CA VAL A 44 -4.19 -11.75 -2.99
C VAL A 44 -4.78 -10.40 -3.38
N VAL A 45 -4.03 -9.34 -3.07
CA VAL A 45 -4.23 -7.98 -3.55
C VAL A 45 -3.10 -7.64 -4.52
N MET A 46 -3.41 -6.98 -5.62
CA MET A 46 -2.42 -6.48 -6.56
C MET A 46 -2.52 -4.97 -6.70
N LYS A 47 -1.35 -4.30 -6.74
CA LYS A 47 -1.27 -2.83 -6.78
C LYS A 47 -0.16 -2.39 -7.73
N ILE A 48 -0.43 -1.34 -8.52
CA ILE A 48 0.61 -0.69 -9.32
C ILE A 48 1.72 -0.10 -8.43
N VAL A 49 2.96 -0.21 -8.87
CA VAL A 49 4.12 0.41 -8.21
C VAL A 49 4.75 1.42 -9.16
N SER A 50 4.53 2.69 -8.87
CA SER A 50 5.08 3.83 -9.61
C SER A 50 5.22 5.02 -8.67
N PRO A 51 6.34 5.76 -8.71
CA PRO A 51 6.53 6.98 -7.92
C PRO A 51 5.55 8.10 -8.31
N GLU A 52 5.10 8.12 -9.56
CA GLU A 52 4.21 9.16 -10.10
C GLU A 52 2.73 8.83 -9.95
N ILE A 53 2.36 7.61 -9.53
CA ILE A 53 0.97 7.20 -9.30
C ILE A 53 0.75 6.99 -7.80
N LEU A 54 0.52 8.11 -7.09
CA LEU A 54 0.31 8.10 -5.63
C LEU A 54 -1.09 7.58 -5.26
N HIS A 55 -2.13 8.03 -5.97
CA HIS A 55 -3.53 7.61 -5.78
C HIS A 55 -3.85 6.40 -6.66
N LYS A 56 -3.37 5.23 -6.24
CA LYS A 56 -3.44 3.99 -7.02
C LYS A 56 -4.87 3.55 -7.33
N SER A 57 -5.81 3.77 -6.40
CA SER A 57 -7.22 3.41 -6.58
C SER A 57 -7.88 4.25 -7.68
N ASP A 58 -7.63 5.56 -7.71
CA ASP A 58 -8.17 6.48 -8.72
C ASP A 58 -7.65 6.15 -10.12
N ALA A 59 -6.41 5.69 -10.18
CA ALA A 59 -5.80 5.22 -11.42
C ALA A 59 -6.28 3.81 -11.85
N GLY A 60 -7.23 3.18 -11.15
CA GLY A 60 -7.61 1.79 -11.39
C GLY A 60 -6.45 0.79 -11.24
N GLY A 61 -5.44 1.18 -10.48
CA GLY A 61 -4.19 0.45 -10.26
C GLY A 61 -4.23 -0.50 -9.07
N VAL A 62 -5.42 -0.81 -8.53
CA VAL A 62 -5.60 -1.75 -7.40
C VAL A 62 -6.66 -2.78 -7.76
N LYS A 63 -6.37 -4.05 -7.49
CA LYS A 63 -7.30 -5.18 -7.55
C LYS A 63 -7.21 -5.98 -6.27
N VAL A 64 -8.35 -6.25 -5.65
CA VAL A 64 -8.45 -6.96 -4.36
C VAL A 64 -9.19 -8.28 -4.53
N ASN A 65 -9.03 -9.18 -3.57
CA ASN A 65 -9.75 -10.45 -3.50
C ASN A 65 -9.55 -11.34 -4.75
N ILE A 66 -8.32 -11.39 -5.25
CA ILE A 66 -7.95 -12.20 -6.40
C ILE A 66 -7.71 -13.63 -5.90
N LYS A 67 -8.45 -14.62 -6.46
CA LYS A 67 -8.58 -15.94 -5.87
C LYS A 67 -7.84 -17.06 -6.60
N ASP A 68 -7.35 -16.81 -7.80
CA ASP A 68 -6.69 -17.80 -8.64
C ASP A 68 -5.71 -17.18 -9.62
N GLU A 69 -4.91 -18.03 -10.27
CA GLU A 69 -3.86 -17.62 -11.20
C GLU A 69 -4.41 -16.90 -12.44
N ALA A 70 -5.55 -17.35 -12.98
CA ALA A 70 -6.14 -16.73 -14.17
C ALA A 70 -6.56 -15.28 -13.87
N ALA A 71 -7.16 -15.07 -12.70
CA ALA A 71 -7.53 -13.74 -12.22
C ALA A 71 -6.30 -12.85 -11.94
N VAL A 72 -5.18 -13.42 -11.46
CA VAL A 72 -3.91 -12.69 -11.29
C VAL A 72 -3.39 -12.18 -12.63
N ARG A 73 -3.38 -13.03 -13.65
CA ARG A 73 -2.92 -12.68 -15.00
C ARG A 73 -3.76 -11.56 -15.60
N ASP A 74 -5.08 -11.67 -15.48
CA ASP A 74 -6.01 -10.63 -15.95
C ASP A 74 -5.83 -9.32 -15.19
N ALA A 75 -5.71 -9.39 -13.86
CA ALA A 75 -5.46 -8.23 -13.01
C ALA A 75 -4.14 -7.52 -13.36
N TYR A 76 -3.08 -8.28 -13.64
CA TYR A 76 -1.79 -7.72 -14.03
C TYR A 76 -1.91 -6.87 -15.29
N ARG A 77 -2.51 -7.43 -16.35
CA ARG A 77 -2.75 -6.72 -17.62
C ARG A 77 -3.61 -5.47 -17.43
N THR A 78 -4.71 -5.63 -16.70
CA THR A 78 -5.66 -4.53 -16.43
C THR A 78 -5.00 -3.38 -15.67
N ILE A 79 -4.25 -3.69 -14.60
CA ILE A 79 -3.55 -2.69 -13.78
C ILE A 79 -2.54 -1.91 -14.63
N LEU A 80 -1.75 -2.58 -15.47
CA LEU A 80 -0.79 -1.91 -16.35
C LEU A 80 -1.46 -1.05 -17.41
N ALA A 81 -2.55 -1.52 -18.00
CA ALA A 81 -3.31 -0.76 -18.99
C ALA A 81 -3.89 0.53 -18.36
N ASN A 82 -4.51 0.39 -17.19
CA ASN A 82 -5.10 1.52 -16.46
C ASN A 82 -4.02 2.55 -16.06
N ALA A 83 -2.88 2.08 -15.53
CA ALA A 83 -1.79 2.96 -15.13
C ALA A 83 -1.23 3.76 -16.30
N LYS A 84 -1.06 3.13 -17.48
CA LYS A 84 -0.63 3.82 -18.71
C LYS A 84 -1.67 4.79 -19.24
N ALA A 85 -2.97 4.47 -19.13
CA ALA A 85 -4.04 5.37 -19.50
C ALA A 85 -4.14 6.58 -18.57
N TYR A 86 -3.90 6.37 -17.27
CA TYR A 86 -3.89 7.43 -16.27
C TYR A 86 -2.72 8.39 -16.43
N ASN A 87 -1.52 7.85 -16.63
CA ASN A 87 -0.31 8.62 -16.87
C ASN A 87 0.66 7.86 -17.80
N ALA A 88 0.64 8.21 -19.08
CA ALA A 88 1.46 7.56 -20.09
C ALA A 88 2.97 7.70 -19.88
N SER A 89 3.40 8.74 -19.15
CA SER A 89 4.81 9.01 -18.83
C SER A 89 5.27 8.45 -17.49
N ALA A 90 4.38 7.82 -16.71
CA ALA A 90 4.74 7.26 -15.41
C ALA A 90 5.79 6.17 -15.53
N ASN A 91 6.80 6.24 -14.66
CA ASN A 91 7.78 5.18 -14.51
C ASN A 91 7.19 4.02 -13.71
N ILE A 92 6.74 2.98 -14.39
CA ILE A 92 6.13 1.81 -13.78
C ILE A 92 7.23 0.83 -13.39
N HIS A 93 7.40 0.61 -12.08
CA HIS A 93 8.37 -0.35 -11.53
C HIS A 93 7.86 -1.79 -11.63
N GLY A 94 6.54 -2.01 -11.67
CA GLY A 94 5.90 -3.31 -11.72
C GLY A 94 4.55 -3.31 -11.02
N VAL A 95 4.09 -4.50 -10.66
CA VAL A 95 2.86 -4.71 -9.89
C VAL A 95 3.20 -5.47 -8.61
N ALA A 96 2.87 -4.91 -7.46
CA ALA A 96 3.02 -5.58 -6.17
C ALA A 96 1.93 -6.65 -6.01
N VAL A 97 2.33 -7.85 -5.61
CA VAL A 97 1.46 -8.93 -5.17
C VAL A 97 1.55 -9.02 -3.65
N GLN A 98 0.42 -8.94 -2.99
CA GLN A 98 0.33 -8.84 -1.53
C GLN A 98 -0.70 -9.82 -0.99
N GLU A 99 -0.41 -10.46 0.14
CA GLU A 99 -1.42 -11.21 0.88
C GLU A 99 -2.60 -10.30 1.27
N MET A 100 -3.79 -10.84 1.22
CA MET A 100 -4.97 -10.11 1.67
C MET A 100 -5.10 -10.23 3.19
N ALA A 101 -4.98 -9.09 3.89
CA ALA A 101 -5.19 -9.05 5.32
C ALA A 101 -6.64 -9.48 5.67
N PRO A 102 -6.84 -10.19 6.78
CA PRO A 102 -8.17 -10.51 7.26
C PRO A 102 -8.95 -9.23 7.58
N TRP A 103 -10.28 -9.35 7.55
CA TRP A 103 -11.16 -8.25 7.94
C TRP A 103 -10.89 -7.82 9.39
N GLY A 104 -10.89 -6.52 9.62
CA GLY A 104 -10.68 -5.92 10.94
C GLY A 104 -11.01 -4.44 10.92
N THR A 105 -10.86 -3.79 12.06
CA THR A 105 -10.99 -2.35 12.16
C THR A 105 -9.75 -1.69 11.55
N GLU A 106 -9.96 -0.87 10.53
CA GLU A 106 -8.90 -0.09 9.93
C GLU A 106 -8.62 1.15 10.78
N VAL A 107 -7.35 1.39 11.05
CA VAL A 107 -6.88 2.59 11.75
C VAL A 107 -5.78 3.26 10.93
N ILE A 108 -5.65 4.56 11.09
CA ILE A 108 -4.52 5.31 10.55
C ILE A 108 -3.59 5.73 11.69
N LEU A 109 -2.32 5.47 11.52
CA LEU A 109 -1.27 5.95 12.41
C LEU A 109 -0.26 6.71 11.56
N GLY A 110 0.02 7.93 11.93
CA GLY A 110 0.94 8.81 11.21
C GLY A 110 1.86 9.56 12.16
N SER A 111 2.95 10.09 11.60
CA SER A 111 3.84 10.98 12.34
C SER A 111 4.30 12.12 11.45
N VAL A 112 4.34 13.30 12.00
CA VAL A 112 4.91 14.51 11.39
C VAL A 112 5.87 15.17 12.35
N ASN A 113 6.88 15.84 11.84
CA ASN A 113 7.72 16.71 12.67
C ASN A 113 7.14 18.14 12.60
N ASP A 114 6.35 18.49 13.63
CA ASP A 114 5.75 19.82 13.74
C ASP A 114 6.84 20.86 14.07
N ALA A 115 6.76 22.03 13.45
CA ALA A 115 7.77 23.08 13.62
C ALA A 115 7.81 23.65 15.06
N THR A 116 6.69 23.58 15.77
CA THR A 116 6.54 24.14 17.14
C THR A 116 6.67 23.04 18.19
N PHE A 117 6.02 21.90 17.98
CA PHE A 117 5.90 20.83 18.96
C PHE A 117 6.87 19.66 18.74
N GLY A 118 7.62 19.65 17.63
CA GLY A 118 8.49 18.54 17.28
C GLY A 118 7.72 17.30 16.80
N PRO A 119 8.25 16.08 17.05
CA PRO A 119 7.58 14.86 16.58
C PRO A 119 6.18 14.71 17.17
N THR A 120 5.19 14.69 16.32
CA THR A 120 3.77 14.59 16.68
C THR A 120 3.16 13.38 16.02
N MET A 121 2.50 12.53 16.82
CA MET A 121 1.82 11.32 16.37
C MET A 121 0.34 11.63 16.11
N MET A 122 -0.20 11.08 15.04
CA MET A 122 -1.61 11.10 14.71
C MET A 122 -2.16 9.68 14.77
N PHE A 123 -3.34 9.52 15.35
CA PHE A 123 -4.11 8.28 15.35
C PHE A 123 -5.57 8.58 15.04
N GLY A 124 -6.22 7.71 14.28
CA GLY A 124 -7.63 7.82 13.95
C GLY A 124 -8.21 6.58 13.28
N LEU A 125 -9.50 6.62 12.97
CA LEU A 125 -10.13 5.60 12.17
C LEU A 125 -9.63 5.67 10.72
N GLY A 126 -9.40 4.50 10.12
CA GLY A 126 -8.96 4.35 8.73
C GLY A 126 -10.11 4.24 7.74
N GLY A 127 -9.77 3.88 6.51
CA GLY A 127 -10.73 3.71 5.42
C GLY A 127 -11.43 5.01 5.04
N ILE A 128 -12.66 4.88 4.54
CA ILE A 128 -13.49 6.02 4.12
C ILE A 128 -13.85 6.98 5.27
N PHE A 129 -13.77 6.52 6.51
CA PHE A 129 -14.12 7.33 7.69
C PHE A 129 -13.16 8.49 7.93
N VAL A 130 -11.89 8.36 7.55
CA VAL A 130 -10.90 9.45 7.69
C VAL A 130 -11.33 10.69 6.89
N GLU A 131 -11.82 10.50 5.68
CA GLU A 131 -12.18 11.60 4.79
C GLU A 131 -13.50 12.26 5.21
N VAL A 132 -14.43 11.47 5.75
CA VAL A 132 -15.80 11.92 6.08
C VAL A 132 -15.89 12.48 7.50
N LEU A 133 -15.38 11.74 8.49
CA LEU A 133 -15.55 12.08 9.91
C LEU A 133 -14.41 12.91 10.48
N LYS A 134 -13.20 12.86 9.86
CA LYS A 134 -11.98 13.51 10.35
C LYS A 134 -11.70 13.21 11.82
N ASP A 135 -12.08 11.99 12.27
CA ASP A 135 -11.93 11.56 13.65
C ASP A 135 -10.48 11.11 13.88
N VAL A 136 -9.64 12.10 14.14
CA VAL A 136 -8.21 11.92 14.39
C VAL A 136 -7.81 12.63 15.68
N THR A 137 -6.88 12.04 16.41
CA THR A 137 -6.27 12.64 17.60
C THR A 137 -4.78 12.81 17.38
N PHE A 138 -4.20 13.81 18.04
CA PHE A 138 -2.78 14.11 17.97
C PHE A 138 -2.14 14.05 19.35
N ARG A 139 -0.91 13.58 19.42
CA ARG A 139 -0.08 13.55 20.64
C ARG A 139 1.36 13.91 20.29
N VAL A 140 1.97 14.73 21.11
CA VAL A 140 3.42 15.04 21.00
C VAL A 140 4.20 13.84 21.52
N ALA A 141 5.21 13.40 20.76
CA ALA A 141 6.06 12.30 21.19
C ALA A 141 7.08 12.77 22.29
N PRO A 142 7.50 11.88 23.19
CA PRO A 142 7.13 10.46 23.30
C PRO A 142 5.71 10.26 23.85
N VAL A 143 5.02 9.23 23.35
CA VAL A 143 3.68 8.86 23.85
C VAL A 143 3.85 7.74 24.87
N SER A 144 3.30 7.88 26.06
CA SER A 144 3.29 6.87 27.13
C SER A 144 1.93 6.18 27.24
N GLU A 145 1.91 4.99 27.85
CA GLU A 145 0.71 4.24 28.21
C GLU A 145 0.07 4.81 29.49
N SER A 146 -0.30 6.05 29.53
CA SER A 146 -0.92 6.64 30.73
C SER A 146 -2.35 7.07 30.47
#